data_308da391ab5e7b36bef061939c7d5bb4
#
_entry.id   308da391ab5e7b36bef061939c7d5bb4
#
_cell.length_a   1.000
_cell.length_b   1.000
_cell.length_c   1.000
_cell.angle_alpha   90.00
_cell.angle_beta   90.00
_cell.angle_gamma   90.00
#
_symmetry.space_group_name_H-M   'P 1'
#
loop_
_entity.id
_entity.type
_entity.pdbx_description
1 polymer ?
#
loop_
_entity_poly.entity_id
_entity_poly.type
_entity_poly.pdbx_seq_one_letter_code
_entity_poly.pdbx_strand_id
1 'polypeptide(L)'
;MVFSPLIYNLTTPLLSVLITGFITFLAVSPVLREAGNVLADGLQWIYFTLGPVGGAIFGFLYAPIVITGMHQSFIAIETQLLASAAHRTFIFPTAAMSNVAQGAAVLAVFFLSKDPKQRSLCSASGISALLGITEPAMFGVNLKLKYPFIGAICGSGVGSAWIAGTKTLASAVGTAGIPGFISIPPESWLNYGIGMVLSMAVAFIVTCILHKRNVEGKEKLSSPMKGEVAPITECPDPTFASKAMGDGFVVFPEDGKFYAPASGEITMTFPTKHAFGLMTNNGTEILVHIGLDTVALNGEPFTMHVKKGDKVKKGQLLVDVDLKVIEEAGKKTATAVVITNGKTVDLVKSGAVDAKTAVVEVANPVAEAKAA
;
A
#
# COMPACT_ATOMS: atom_id res chain seq x y z
N MET A 1 -36.43 23.33 30.07
CA MET A 1 -36.40 21.99 30.69
C MET A 1 -35.12 21.33 30.22
N VAL A 2 -34.12 21.23 31.09
CA VAL A 2 -32.86 20.49 30.78
C VAL A 2 -33.14 19.04 31.13
N PHE A 3 -33.28 18.18 30.14
CA PHE A 3 -33.36 16.74 30.37
C PHE A 3 -32.09 16.29 31.09
N SER A 4 -32.24 15.43 32.11
CA SER A 4 -31.13 14.84 32.83
C SER A 4 -30.12 14.21 31.84
N PRO A 5 -28.78 14.36 32.04
CA PRO A 5 -27.78 13.73 31.18
C PRO A 5 -28.01 12.23 30.96
N LEU A 6 -28.59 11.56 31.93
CA LEU A 6 -28.95 10.15 31.86
C LEU A 6 -30.01 9.87 30.78
N ILE A 7 -31.04 10.73 30.69
CA ILE A 7 -32.10 10.61 29.67
C ILE A 7 -31.54 10.88 28.29
N TYR A 8 -30.65 11.89 28.14
CA TYR A 8 -29.99 12.21 26.89
C TYR A 8 -29.10 11.06 26.38
N ASN A 9 -28.31 10.46 27.26
CA ASN A 9 -27.43 9.35 26.92
C ASN A 9 -28.19 8.06 26.55
N LEU A 10 -29.43 7.90 26.98
CA LEU A 10 -30.28 6.76 26.62
C LEU A 10 -31.11 7.04 25.37
N THR A 11 -31.74 8.22 25.28
CA THR A 11 -32.70 8.54 24.22
C THR A 11 -31.99 8.84 22.88
N THR A 12 -30.82 9.48 22.90
CA THR A 12 -30.11 9.83 21.66
C THR A 12 -29.65 8.59 20.88
N PRO A 13 -28.96 7.58 21.46
CA PRO A 13 -28.63 6.36 20.75
C PRO A 13 -29.87 5.59 20.28
N LEU A 14 -30.89 5.49 21.13
CA LEU A 14 -32.13 4.79 20.79
C LEU A 14 -32.82 5.42 19.58
N LEU A 15 -33.07 6.74 19.61
CA LEU A 15 -33.68 7.44 18.49
C LEU A 15 -32.83 7.43 17.24
N SER A 16 -31.51 7.56 17.37
CA SER A 16 -30.59 7.47 16.23
C SER A 16 -30.69 6.10 15.56
N VAL A 17 -30.66 5.01 16.32
CA VAL A 17 -30.78 3.65 15.78
C VAL A 17 -32.14 3.43 15.13
N LEU A 18 -33.23 3.86 15.77
CA LEU A 18 -34.58 3.73 15.23
C LEU A 18 -34.77 4.52 13.93
N ILE A 19 -34.38 5.80 13.91
CA ILE A 19 -34.54 6.66 12.73
C ILE A 19 -33.64 6.18 11.60
N THR A 20 -32.36 5.92 11.89
CA THR A 20 -31.40 5.43 10.89
C THR A 20 -31.82 4.07 10.36
N GLY A 21 -32.24 3.15 11.24
CA GLY A 21 -32.76 1.84 10.85
C GLY A 21 -33.99 1.95 9.96
N PHE A 22 -34.96 2.79 10.32
CA PHE A 22 -36.17 3.00 9.52
C PHE A 22 -35.85 3.56 8.12
N ILE A 23 -35.02 4.61 8.05
CA ILE A 23 -34.56 5.18 6.76
C ILE A 23 -33.81 4.16 5.95
N THR A 24 -32.90 3.41 6.59
CA THR A 24 -32.11 2.36 5.94
C THR A 24 -33.02 1.29 5.33
N PHE A 25 -33.99 0.77 6.07
CA PHE A 25 -34.88 -0.28 5.57
C PHE A 25 -35.82 0.22 4.48
N LEU A 26 -36.32 1.46 4.56
CA LEU A 26 -37.29 1.97 3.59
C LEU A 26 -36.67 2.52 2.31
N ALA A 27 -35.55 3.21 2.42
CA ALA A 27 -34.97 3.95 1.30
C ALA A 27 -33.65 3.37 0.81
N VAL A 28 -32.71 3.07 1.73
CA VAL A 28 -31.36 2.65 1.37
C VAL A 28 -31.31 1.17 0.97
N SER A 29 -31.93 0.31 1.76
CA SER A 29 -31.88 -1.15 1.53
C SER A 29 -32.47 -1.60 0.20
N PRO A 30 -33.61 -1.08 -0.30
CA PRO A 30 -34.12 -1.48 -1.60
C PRO A 30 -33.17 -1.13 -2.75
N VAL A 31 -32.56 0.06 -2.72
CA VAL A 31 -31.62 0.51 -3.76
C VAL A 31 -30.35 -0.33 -3.73
N LEU A 32 -29.77 -0.55 -2.53
CA LEU A 32 -28.58 -1.37 -2.38
C LEU A 32 -28.84 -2.84 -2.72
N ARG A 33 -30.03 -3.34 -2.44
CA ARG A 33 -30.45 -4.70 -2.80
C ARG A 33 -30.48 -4.90 -4.32
N GLU A 34 -31.08 -3.95 -5.06
CA GLU A 34 -31.12 -4.03 -6.51
C GLU A 34 -29.71 -3.92 -7.13
N ALA A 35 -28.87 -3.02 -6.62
CA ALA A 35 -27.47 -2.95 -7.03
C ALA A 35 -26.72 -4.25 -6.74
N GLY A 36 -26.97 -4.88 -5.59
CA GLY A 36 -26.44 -6.19 -5.23
C GLY A 36 -26.92 -7.31 -6.15
N ASN A 37 -28.21 -7.33 -6.51
CA ASN A 37 -28.79 -8.31 -7.43
C ASN A 37 -28.16 -8.22 -8.83
N VAL A 38 -28.04 -7.00 -9.38
CA VAL A 38 -27.39 -6.77 -10.69
C VAL A 38 -25.93 -7.25 -10.69
N LEU A 39 -25.19 -6.94 -9.61
CA LEU A 39 -23.81 -7.43 -9.45
C LEU A 39 -23.75 -8.97 -9.40
N ALA A 40 -24.66 -9.57 -8.66
CA ALA A 40 -24.75 -11.03 -8.50
C ALA A 40 -25.10 -11.74 -9.81
N ASP A 41 -26.10 -11.24 -10.51
CA ASP A 41 -26.51 -11.80 -11.80
C ASP A 41 -25.37 -11.67 -12.82
N GLY A 42 -24.68 -10.54 -12.84
CA GLY A 42 -23.49 -10.35 -13.65
C GLY A 42 -22.37 -11.33 -13.30
N LEU A 43 -22.08 -11.54 -12.02
CA LEU A 43 -21.07 -12.50 -11.58
C LEU A 43 -21.45 -13.93 -11.88
N GLN A 44 -22.72 -14.30 -11.70
CA GLN A 44 -23.23 -15.62 -12.09
C GLN A 44 -23.06 -15.86 -13.58
N TRP A 45 -23.49 -14.89 -14.39
CA TRP A 45 -23.35 -14.99 -15.84
C TRP A 45 -21.89 -15.16 -16.25
N ILE A 46 -20.96 -14.33 -15.71
CA ILE A 46 -19.52 -14.45 -15.96
C ILE A 46 -19.02 -15.84 -15.52
N TYR A 47 -19.35 -16.25 -14.32
CA TYR A 47 -18.84 -17.50 -13.74
C TYR A 47 -19.27 -18.73 -14.55
N PHE A 48 -20.55 -18.84 -14.88
CA PHE A 48 -21.07 -20.03 -15.56
C PHE A 48 -20.85 -20.01 -17.08
N THR A 49 -20.82 -18.83 -17.72
CA THR A 49 -20.62 -18.71 -19.16
C THR A 49 -19.13 -18.88 -19.54
N LEU A 50 -18.22 -18.29 -18.76
CA LEU A 50 -16.79 -18.31 -19.05
C LEU A 50 -16.04 -19.44 -18.32
N GLY A 51 -16.69 -20.19 -17.43
CA GLY A 51 -16.08 -21.31 -16.71
C GLY A 51 -14.82 -20.91 -15.94
N PRO A 52 -13.65 -21.55 -16.20
CA PRO A 52 -12.41 -21.22 -15.48
C PRO A 52 -12.01 -19.74 -15.55
N VAL A 53 -12.24 -19.09 -16.71
CA VAL A 53 -11.94 -17.67 -16.88
C VAL A 53 -12.87 -16.82 -16.02
N GLY A 54 -14.17 -17.15 -15.97
CA GLY A 54 -15.15 -16.49 -15.10
C GLY A 54 -14.80 -16.65 -13.63
N GLY A 55 -14.41 -17.87 -13.22
CA GLY A 55 -13.91 -18.14 -11.89
C GLY A 55 -12.67 -17.32 -11.54
N ALA A 56 -11.71 -17.18 -12.47
CA ALA A 56 -10.54 -16.33 -12.28
C ALA A 56 -10.93 -14.87 -12.05
N ILE A 57 -11.78 -14.33 -12.91
CA ILE A 57 -12.25 -12.92 -12.80
C ILE A 57 -12.93 -12.70 -11.45
N PHE A 58 -13.84 -13.58 -11.05
CA PHE A 58 -14.53 -13.46 -9.77
C PHE A 58 -13.55 -13.57 -8.59
N GLY A 59 -12.59 -14.52 -8.64
CA GLY A 59 -11.57 -14.67 -7.61
C GLY A 59 -10.65 -13.45 -7.49
N PHE A 60 -10.25 -12.84 -8.62
CA PHE A 60 -9.48 -11.60 -8.63
C PHE A 60 -10.25 -10.42 -8.01
N LEU A 61 -11.55 -10.33 -8.27
CA LEU A 61 -12.41 -9.25 -7.80
C LEU A 61 -12.87 -9.44 -6.35
N TYR A 62 -12.85 -10.65 -5.83
CA TYR A 62 -13.45 -10.97 -4.53
C TYR A 62 -12.83 -10.14 -3.39
N ALA A 63 -11.51 -10.11 -3.26
CA ALA A 63 -10.85 -9.33 -2.22
C ALA A 63 -11.08 -7.80 -2.35
N PRO A 64 -11.00 -7.18 -3.55
CA PRO A 64 -11.48 -5.81 -3.78
C PRO A 64 -12.93 -5.56 -3.35
N ILE A 65 -13.85 -6.50 -3.63
CA ILE A 65 -15.26 -6.39 -3.22
C ILE A 65 -15.38 -6.47 -1.68
N VAL A 66 -14.58 -7.34 -1.03
CA VAL A 66 -14.54 -7.43 0.44
C VAL A 66 -14.16 -6.10 1.08
N ILE A 67 -13.17 -5.38 0.53
CA ILE A 67 -12.74 -4.07 1.05
C ILE A 67 -13.90 -3.06 1.08
N THR A 68 -14.78 -3.09 0.09
CA THR A 68 -15.95 -2.18 0.03
C THR A 68 -17.09 -2.58 0.97
N GLY A 69 -17.02 -3.78 1.58
CA GLY A 69 -18.11 -4.36 2.37
C GLY A 69 -19.26 -4.95 1.54
N MET A 70 -19.24 -4.82 0.21
CA MET A 70 -20.31 -5.31 -0.68
C MET A 70 -20.46 -6.83 -0.67
N HIS A 71 -19.42 -7.57 -0.28
CA HIS A 71 -19.48 -9.04 -0.15
C HIS A 71 -20.56 -9.52 0.82
N GLN A 72 -21.02 -8.70 1.76
CA GLN A 72 -22.13 -9.01 2.65
C GLN A 72 -23.45 -9.23 1.88
N SER A 73 -23.60 -8.61 0.72
CA SER A 73 -24.76 -8.82 -0.15
C SER A 73 -24.81 -10.25 -0.72
N PHE A 74 -23.66 -10.92 -0.82
CA PHE A 74 -23.57 -12.27 -1.34
C PHE A 74 -24.25 -13.31 -0.44
N ILE A 75 -24.40 -13.06 0.86
CA ILE A 75 -25.08 -13.94 1.80
C ILE A 75 -26.54 -14.18 1.37
N ALA A 76 -27.24 -13.12 0.95
CA ALA A 76 -28.61 -13.22 0.47
C ALA A 76 -28.70 -14.05 -0.83
N ILE A 77 -27.70 -13.87 -1.72
CA ILE A 77 -27.63 -14.60 -3.00
C ILE A 77 -27.29 -16.07 -2.77
N GLU A 78 -26.32 -16.35 -1.90
CA GLU A 78 -25.98 -17.72 -1.53
C GLU A 78 -27.19 -18.47 -0.95
N THR A 79 -27.97 -17.79 -0.09
CA THR A 79 -29.20 -18.33 0.47
C THR A 79 -30.21 -18.66 -0.62
N GLN A 80 -30.38 -17.80 -1.63
CA GLN A 80 -31.26 -18.04 -2.77
C GLN A 80 -30.75 -19.21 -3.64
N LEU A 81 -29.43 -19.27 -3.92
CA LEU A 81 -28.83 -20.36 -4.69
C LEU A 81 -29.02 -21.70 -4.00
N LEU A 82 -28.80 -21.76 -2.69
CA LEU A 82 -29.02 -22.99 -1.91
C LEU A 82 -30.48 -23.40 -1.78
N ALA A 83 -31.43 -22.43 -1.78
CA ALA A 83 -32.85 -22.69 -1.81
C ALA A 83 -33.36 -23.07 -3.21
N SER A 84 -32.60 -22.86 -4.28
CA SER A 84 -32.96 -23.25 -5.64
C SER A 84 -32.92 -24.77 -5.86
N ALA A 85 -33.44 -25.24 -6.99
CA ALA A 85 -33.43 -26.67 -7.34
C ALA A 85 -31.99 -27.26 -7.43
N ALA A 86 -30.95 -26.40 -7.65
CA ALA A 86 -29.58 -26.87 -7.71
C ALA A 86 -28.97 -27.16 -6.33
N HIS A 87 -29.49 -26.55 -5.26
CA HIS A 87 -28.98 -26.61 -3.87
C HIS A 87 -27.45 -26.44 -3.76
N ARG A 88 -26.86 -25.55 -4.55
CA ARG A 88 -25.42 -25.36 -4.67
C ARG A 88 -25.09 -23.89 -4.87
N THR A 89 -23.96 -23.45 -4.29
CA THR A 89 -23.40 -22.11 -4.50
C THR A 89 -21.95 -22.16 -4.99
N PHE A 90 -21.57 -21.23 -5.86
CA PHE A 90 -20.18 -21.03 -6.34
C PHE A 90 -19.45 -19.95 -5.55
N ILE A 91 -20.20 -19.10 -4.82
CA ILE A 91 -19.66 -17.94 -4.12
C ILE A 91 -18.79 -18.38 -2.95
N PHE A 92 -19.31 -19.29 -2.11
CA PHE A 92 -18.61 -19.80 -0.95
C PHE A 92 -17.23 -20.43 -1.26
N PRO A 93 -17.09 -21.34 -2.23
CA PRO A 93 -15.78 -21.89 -2.59
C PRO A 93 -14.81 -20.81 -3.07
N THR A 94 -15.29 -19.82 -3.83
CA THR A 94 -14.46 -18.68 -4.28
C THR A 94 -14.00 -17.82 -3.10
N ALA A 95 -14.89 -17.53 -2.15
CA ALA A 95 -14.56 -16.84 -0.90
C ALA A 95 -13.46 -17.57 -0.13
N ALA A 96 -13.56 -18.90 -0.05
CA ALA A 96 -12.56 -19.73 0.61
C ALA A 96 -11.19 -19.65 -0.08
N MET A 97 -11.13 -19.66 -1.43
CA MET A 97 -9.89 -19.45 -2.19
C MET A 97 -9.26 -18.10 -1.87
N SER A 98 -10.08 -17.05 -1.79
CA SER A 98 -9.61 -15.72 -1.40
C SER A 98 -9.06 -15.69 0.02
N ASN A 99 -9.73 -16.33 0.97
CA ASN A 99 -9.31 -16.34 2.37
C ASN A 99 -7.95 -17.03 2.55
N VAL A 100 -7.75 -18.20 1.96
CA VAL A 100 -6.47 -18.91 2.07
C VAL A 100 -5.36 -18.20 1.31
N ALA A 101 -5.68 -17.50 0.21
CA ALA A 101 -4.72 -16.66 -0.50
C ALA A 101 -4.25 -15.46 0.35
N GLN A 102 -5.18 -14.79 1.06
CA GLN A 102 -4.85 -13.70 1.99
C GLN A 102 -3.92 -14.20 3.10
N GLY A 103 -4.25 -15.37 3.69
CA GLY A 103 -3.42 -15.99 4.71
C GLY A 103 -2.02 -16.34 4.21
N ALA A 104 -1.92 -16.98 3.04
CA ALA A 104 -0.64 -17.37 2.44
C ALA A 104 0.24 -16.18 2.08
N ALA A 105 -0.34 -15.09 1.57
CA ALA A 105 0.38 -13.84 1.29
C ALA A 105 0.97 -13.23 2.57
N VAL A 106 0.20 -13.21 3.67
CA VAL A 106 0.70 -12.75 4.98
C VAL A 106 1.77 -13.67 5.53
N LEU A 107 1.63 -14.99 5.40
CA LEU A 107 2.64 -15.94 5.82
C LEU A 107 3.93 -15.79 4.99
N ALA A 108 3.86 -15.45 3.71
CA ALA A 108 5.05 -15.10 2.94
C ALA A 108 5.77 -13.88 3.56
N VAL A 109 5.04 -12.83 3.97
CA VAL A 109 5.61 -11.69 4.69
C VAL A 109 6.25 -12.13 6.02
N PHE A 110 5.60 -13.05 6.76
CA PHE A 110 6.17 -13.61 7.99
C PHE A 110 7.57 -14.22 7.78
N PHE A 111 7.75 -14.99 6.72
CA PHE A 111 9.05 -15.62 6.42
C PHE A 111 10.10 -14.64 5.89
N LEU A 112 9.66 -13.58 5.22
CA LEU A 112 10.52 -12.57 4.61
C LEU A 112 10.92 -11.46 5.59
N SER A 113 10.05 -11.13 6.55
CA SER A 113 10.31 -10.08 7.54
C SER A 113 11.26 -10.54 8.63
N LYS A 114 12.15 -9.65 9.05
CA LYS A 114 13.04 -9.83 10.20
C LYS A 114 12.56 -9.09 11.45
N ASP A 115 11.62 -8.15 11.30
CA ASP A 115 11.03 -7.42 12.42
C ASP A 115 10.16 -8.35 13.28
N PRO A 116 10.50 -8.57 14.57
CA PRO A 116 9.74 -9.44 15.45
C PRO A 116 8.27 -9.02 15.62
N LYS A 117 7.99 -7.72 15.64
CA LYS A 117 6.62 -7.19 15.77
C LYS A 117 5.79 -7.52 14.54
N GLN A 118 6.36 -7.31 13.35
CA GLN A 118 5.70 -7.65 12.10
C GLN A 118 5.50 -9.16 11.95
N ARG A 119 6.48 -9.97 12.34
CA ARG A 119 6.35 -11.44 12.35
C ARG A 119 5.24 -11.90 13.28
N SER A 120 5.14 -11.36 14.49
CA SER A 120 4.05 -11.68 15.43
C SER A 120 2.68 -11.35 14.84
N LEU A 121 2.53 -10.16 14.25
CA LEU A 121 1.29 -9.76 13.57
C LEU A 121 0.97 -10.70 12.40
N CYS A 122 1.96 -11.02 11.56
CA CYS A 122 1.76 -11.88 10.39
C CYS A 122 1.39 -13.32 10.76
N SER A 123 2.00 -13.89 11.81
CA SER A 123 1.66 -15.26 12.25
C SER A 123 0.21 -15.35 12.71
N ALA A 124 -0.21 -14.45 13.59
CA ALA A 124 -1.58 -14.43 14.12
C ALA A 124 -2.63 -14.17 13.03
N SER A 125 -2.42 -13.12 12.22
CA SER A 125 -3.36 -12.74 11.17
C SER A 125 -3.39 -13.71 9.99
N GLY A 126 -2.25 -14.32 9.65
CA GLY A 126 -2.16 -15.34 8.60
C GLY A 126 -2.94 -16.60 8.96
N ILE A 127 -2.77 -17.12 10.20
CA ILE A 127 -3.53 -18.25 10.71
C ILE A 127 -5.03 -17.92 10.77
N SER A 128 -5.39 -16.73 11.27
CA SER A 128 -6.77 -16.25 11.31
C SER A 128 -7.42 -16.29 9.93
N ALA A 129 -6.72 -15.84 8.88
CA ALA A 129 -7.24 -15.85 7.51
C ALA A 129 -7.43 -17.27 6.95
N LEU A 130 -6.51 -18.19 7.26
CA LEU A 130 -6.67 -19.62 6.87
C LEU A 130 -7.90 -20.26 7.54
N LEU A 131 -8.28 -19.76 8.72
CA LEU A 131 -9.48 -20.21 9.45
C LEU A 131 -10.75 -19.43 9.07
N GLY A 132 -10.67 -18.49 8.12
CA GLY A 132 -11.83 -17.82 7.55
C GLY A 132 -12.03 -16.36 7.99
N ILE A 133 -11.18 -15.81 8.85
CA ILE A 133 -11.27 -14.42 9.35
C ILE A 133 -10.12 -13.63 8.72
N THR A 134 -10.41 -12.89 7.66
CA THR A 134 -9.39 -12.24 6.81
C THR A 134 -9.09 -10.79 7.16
N GLU A 135 -9.92 -10.12 7.94
CA GLU A 135 -9.79 -8.70 8.26
C GLU A 135 -8.43 -8.34 8.86
N PRO A 136 -7.88 -9.10 9.83
CA PRO A 136 -6.56 -8.81 10.38
C PRO A 136 -5.43 -8.96 9.34
N ALA A 137 -5.55 -9.94 8.46
CA ALA A 137 -4.59 -10.18 7.38
C ALA A 137 -4.67 -9.08 6.31
N MET A 138 -5.87 -8.77 5.86
CA MET A 138 -6.13 -7.80 4.79
C MET A 138 -5.78 -6.38 5.21
N PHE A 139 -6.36 -5.88 6.31
CA PHE A 139 -6.17 -4.49 6.75
C PHE A 139 -4.91 -4.31 7.59
N GLY A 140 -4.51 -5.33 8.35
CA GLY A 140 -3.31 -5.28 9.20
C GLY A 140 -2.00 -5.35 8.41
N VAL A 141 -1.94 -6.16 7.35
CA VAL A 141 -0.72 -6.48 6.61
C VAL A 141 -0.84 -6.21 5.12
N ASN A 142 -1.76 -6.90 4.42
CA ASN A 142 -1.75 -6.98 2.96
C ASN A 142 -1.98 -5.61 2.29
N LEU A 143 -2.96 -4.84 2.73
CA LEU A 143 -3.25 -3.51 2.19
C LEU A 143 -2.20 -2.48 2.60
N LYS A 144 -1.63 -2.58 3.80
CA LYS A 144 -0.56 -1.68 4.24
C LYS A 144 0.70 -1.82 3.40
N LEU A 145 1.09 -3.05 3.11
CA LEU A 145 2.29 -3.34 2.31
C LEU A 145 2.02 -3.34 0.81
N LYS A 146 0.77 -3.39 0.37
CA LYS A 146 0.29 -3.40 -1.02
C LYS A 146 0.70 -4.64 -1.82
N TYR A 147 2.00 -4.99 -1.87
CA TYR A 147 2.49 -6.12 -2.67
C TYR A 147 1.93 -7.49 -2.23
N PRO A 148 1.71 -7.80 -0.93
CA PRO A 148 1.09 -9.07 -0.56
C PRO A 148 -0.40 -9.12 -0.96
N PHE A 149 -1.09 -7.97 -1.00
CA PHE A 149 -2.46 -7.90 -1.49
C PHE A 149 -2.56 -8.31 -2.96
N ILE A 150 -1.60 -7.87 -3.80
CA ILE A 150 -1.51 -8.30 -5.20
C ILE A 150 -1.27 -9.81 -5.26
N GLY A 151 -0.37 -10.36 -4.44
CA GLY A 151 -0.13 -11.80 -4.34
C GLY A 151 -1.41 -12.57 -3.98
N ALA A 152 -2.15 -12.08 -2.99
CA ALA A 152 -3.41 -12.68 -2.55
C ALA A 152 -4.48 -12.67 -3.66
N ILE A 153 -4.65 -11.55 -4.39
CA ILE A 153 -5.57 -11.45 -5.53
C ILE A 153 -5.19 -12.47 -6.61
N CYS A 154 -3.91 -12.58 -6.97
CA CYS A 154 -3.44 -13.55 -7.96
C CYS A 154 -3.72 -15.00 -7.52
N GLY A 155 -3.41 -15.33 -6.28
CA GLY A 155 -3.69 -16.65 -5.72
C GLY A 155 -5.17 -16.98 -5.72
N SER A 156 -6.01 -16.04 -5.26
CA SER A 156 -7.47 -16.18 -5.29
C SER A 156 -8.00 -16.44 -6.71
N GLY A 157 -7.51 -15.68 -7.70
CA GLY A 157 -7.89 -15.86 -9.10
C GLY A 157 -7.57 -17.23 -9.65
N VAL A 158 -6.35 -17.74 -9.40
CA VAL A 158 -5.94 -19.08 -9.87
C VAL A 158 -6.71 -20.20 -9.18
N GLY A 159 -6.87 -20.14 -7.84
CA GLY A 159 -7.65 -21.13 -7.11
C GLY A 159 -9.12 -21.13 -7.56
N SER A 160 -9.70 -19.95 -7.77
CA SER A 160 -11.08 -19.80 -8.24
C SER A 160 -11.27 -20.27 -9.69
N ALA A 161 -10.26 -20.10 -10.55
CA ALA A 161 -10.28 -20.71 -11.90
C ALA A 161 -10.34 -22.24 -11.84
N TRP A 162 -9.56 -22.84 -10.96
CA TRP A 162 -9.56 -24.29 -10.79
C TRP A 162 -10.92 -24.81 -10.32
N ILE A 163 -11.49 -24.22 -9.24
CA ILE A 163 -12.79 -24.68 -8.71
C ILE A 163 -13.94 -24.44 -9.70
N ALA A 164 -13.89 -23.36 -10.50
CA ALA A 164 -14.87 -23.15 -11.56
C ALA A 164 -14.74 -24.18 -12.68
N GLY A 165 -13.52 -24.49 -13.10
CA GLY A 165 -13.24 -25.50 -14.13
C GLY A 165 -13.65 -26.90 -13.72
N THR A 166 -13.50 -27.25 -12.45
CA THR A 166 -13.90 -28.54 -11.89
C THR A 166 -15.35 -28.57 -11.38
N LYS A 167 -16.09 -27.45 -11.55
CA LYS A 167 -17.48 -27.29 -11.07
C LYS A 167 -17.63 -27.62 -9.58
N THR A 168 -16.63 -27.27 -8.78
CA THR A 168 -16.63 -27.46 -7.33
C THR A 168 -17.54 -26.42 -6.68
N LEU A 169 -18.70 -26.85 -6.21
CA LEU A 169 -19.75 -26.04 -5.63
C LEU A 169 -20.00 -26.46 -4.18
N ALA A 170 -20.37 -25.50 -3.33
CA ALA A 170 -20.76 -25.78 -1.95
C ALA A 170 -22.23 -26.10 -1.82
N SER A 171 -22.59 -26.97 -0.88
CA SER A 171 -23.97 -27.37 -0.54
C SER A 171 -24.49 -26.66 0.72
N ALA A 172 -23.64 -25.92 1.40
CA ALA A 172 -23.98 -25.12 2.58
C ALA A 172 -23.09 -23.88 2.66
N VAL A 173 -23.52 -22.89 3.42
CA VAL A 173 -22.70 -21.77 3.85
C VAL A 173 -22.09 -22.09 5.20
N GLY A 174 -20.82 -21.80 5.38
CA GLY A 174 -20.10 -22.05 6.63
C GLY A 174 -18.92 -21.11 6.80
N THR A 175 -17.96 -21.50 7.63
CA THR A 175 -16.70 -20.75 7.78
C THR A 175 -15.84 -20.99 6.54
N ALA A 176 -15.59 -19.92 5.77
CA ALA A 176 -14.72 -19.98 4.60
C ALA A 176 -13.25 -20.25 5.03
N GLY A 177 -12.41 -20.65 4.07
CA GLY A 177 -11.03 -21.06 4.36
C GLY A 177 -10.90 -22.58 4.54
N ILE A 178 -9.91 -23.03 5.31
CA ILE A 178 -9.68 -24.48 5.52
C ILE A 178 -10.89 -25.20 6.12
N PRO A 179 -11.59 -24.65 7.13
CA PRO A 179 -12.80 -25.30 7.65
C PRO A 179 -13.92 -25.45 6.63
N GLY A 180 -13.86 -24.74 5.51
CA GLY A 180 -14.84 -24.78 4.44
C GLY A 180 -15.07 -26.15 3.80
N PHE A 181 -14.16 -27.12 4.00
CA PHE A 181 -14.38 -28.51 3.57
C PHE A 181 -15.72 -29.07 4.04
N ILE A 182 -16.20 -28.66 5.21
CA ILE A 182 -17.48 -29.12 5.77
C ILE A 182 -18.67 -28.71 4.88
N SER A 183 -18.56 -27.62 4.16
CA SER A 183 -19.60 -27.08 3.27
C SER A 183 -19.51 -27.63 1.84
N ILE A 184 -18.44 -28.37 1.53
CA ILE A 184 -18.19 -28.94 0.20
C ILE A 184 -18.63 -30.43 0.22
N PRO A 185 -19.37 -30.88 -0.78
CA PRO A 185 -19.72 -32.30 -0.91
C PRO A 185 -18.48 -33.18 -1.03
N PRO A 186 -18.48 -34.39 -0.42
CA PRO A 186 -17.31 -35.26 -0.37
C PRO A 186 -16.70 -35.60 -1.74
N GLU A 187 -17.51 -35.71 -2.77
CA GLU A 187 -17.07 -35.94 -4.14
C GLU A 187 -16.19 -34.84 -4.71
N SER A 188 -16.28 -33.60 -4.16
CA SER A 188 -15.53 -32.42 -4.59
C SER A 188 -14.36 -32.10 -3.68
N TRP A 189 -14.12 -32.80 -2.59
CA TRP A 189 -13.06 -32.50 -1.62
C TRP A 189 -11.66 -32.44 -2.24
N LEU A 190 -11.35 -33.39 -3.12
CA LEU A 190 -10.05 -33.41 -3.80
C LEU A 190 -9.83 -32.11 -4.61
N ASN A 191 -10.82 -31.73 -5.42
CA ASN A 191 -10.73 -30.54 -6.26
C ASN A 191 -10.69 -29.27 -5.42
N TYR A 192 -11.46 -29.22 -4.31
CA TYR A 192 -11.43 -28.11 -3.38
C TYR A 192 -10.05 -27.97 -2.71
N GLY A 193 -9.45 -29.08 -2.26
CA GLY A 193 -8.11 -29.13 -1.69
C GLY A 193 -7.03 -28.68 -2.67
N ILE A 194 -7.09 -29.17 -3.93
CA ILE A 194 -6.17 -28.72 -4.99
C ILE A 194 -6.33 -27.20 -5.23
N GLY A 195 -7.56 -26.70 -5.32
CA GLY A 195 -7.82 -25.26 -5.47
C GLY A 195 -7.20 -24.44 -4.35
N MET A 196 -7.34 -24.89 -3.09
CA MET A 196 -6.70 -24.23 -1.93
C MET A 196 -5.16 -24.21 -2.04
N VAL A 197 -4.57 -25.36 -2.37
CA VAL A 197 -3.10 -25.46 -2.50
C VAL A 197 -2.60 -24.53 -3.61
N LEU A 198 -3.27 -24.52 -4.77
CA LEU A 198 -2.94 -23.62 -5.87
C LEU A 198 -3.07 -22.15 -5.46
N SER A 199 -4.17 -21.82 -4.79
CA SER A 199 -4.43 -20.46 -4.30
C SER A 199 -3.32 -20.00 -3.33
N MET A 200 -2.99 -20.82 -2.34
CA MET A 200 -1.93 -20.52 -1.37
C MET A 200 -0.55 -20.45 -2.02
N ALA A 201 -0.20 -21.41 -2.88
CA ALA A 201 1.11 -21.45 -3.52
C ALA A 201 1.35 -20.22 -4.40
N VAL A 202 0.37 -19.86 -5.24
CA VAL A 202 0.48 -18.69 -6.11
C VAL A 202 0.55 -17.40 -5.29
N ALA A 203 -0.32 -17.24 -4.27
CA ALA A 203 -0.28 -16.07 -3.39
C ALA A 203 1.08 -15.92 -2.70
N PHE A 204 1.61 -17.00 -2.16
CA PHE A 204 2.93 -17.02 -1.50
C PHE A 204 4.06 -16.66 -2.47
N ILE A 205 4.15 -17.36 -3.62
CA ILE A 205 5.22 -17.16 -4.61
C ILE A 205 5.18 -15.74 -5.18
N VAL A 206 4.01 -15.24 -5.58
CA VAL A 206 3.87 -13.88 -6.13
C VAL A 206 4.24 -12.84 -5.08
N THR A 207 3.84 -13.05 -3.82
CA THR A 207 4.25 -12.17 -2.71
C THR A 207 5.77 -12.15 -2.54
N CYS A 208 6.45 -13.31 -2.58
CA CYS A 208 7.92 -13.38 -2.50
C CYS A 208 8.61 -12.66 -3.66
N ILE A 209 8.10 -12.84 -4.88
CA ILE A 209 8.65 -12.17 -6.08
C ILE A 209 8.49 -10.65 -5.96
N LEU A 210 7.30 -10.20 -5.59
CA LEU A 210 7.01 -8.77 -5.44
C LEU A 210 7.76 -8.16 -4.25
N HIS A 211 7.98 -8.91 -3.18
CA HIS A 211 8.81 -8.48 -2.05
C HIS A 211 10.21 -8.11 -2.51
N LYS A 212 10.87 -9.01 -3.28
CA LYS A 212 12.20 -8.72 -3.84
C LYS A 212 12.23 -7.42 -4.66
N ARG A 213 11.19 -7.19 -5.45
CA ARG A 213 11.09 -5.97 -6.27
C ARG A 213 10.85 -4.70 -5.45
N ASN A 214 10.02 -4.78 -4.40
CA ASN A 214 9.56 -3.59 -3.66
C ASN A 214 10.40 -3.29 -2.41
N VAL A 215 11.06 -4.29 -1.81
CA VAL A 215 11.79 -4.14 -0.54
C VAL A 215 13.30 -4.26 -0.73
N GLU A 216 13.77 -5.11 -1.66
CA GLU A 216 15.20 -5.26 -1.96
C GLU A 216 15.66 -4.28 -3.07
N GLY A 217 14.73 -3.61 -3.75
CA GLY A 217 15.05 -2.61 -4.77
C GLY A 217 15.65 -1.36 -4.14
N LYS A 218 16.94 -1.08 -4.41
CA LYS A 218 17.57 0.19 -4.05
C LYS A 218 17.07 1.30 -4.98
N GLU A 219 16.61 2.40 -4.41
CA GLU A 219 16.24 3.59 -5.16
C GLU A 219 17.48 4.44 -5.43
N LYS A 220 17.73 4.79 -6.69
CA LYS A 220 18.86 5.65 -7.07
C LYS A 220 18.42 7.10 -7.13
N LEU A 221 18.97 7.90 -6.20
CA LEU A 221 18.82 9.36 -6.23
C LEU A 221 19.98 9.98 -7.01
N SER A 222 19.64 11.00 -7.81
CA SER A 222 20.63 11.76 -8.55
C SER A 222 21.05 13.02 -7.78
N SER A 223 22.26 13.52 -8.06
CA SER A 223 22.63 14.86 -7.63
C SER A 223 21.63 15.87 -8.20
N PRO A 224 21.04 16.71 -7.34
CA PRO A 224 20.12 17.74 -7.80
C PRO A 224 20.79 18.93 -8.47
N MET A 225 22.08 19.14 -8.22
CA MET A 225 22.86 20.25 -8.75
C MET A 225 24.19 19.75 -9.31
N LYS A 226 24.78 20.50 -10.21
CA LYS A 226 26.17 20.32 -10.62
C LYS A 226 27.07 20.85 -9.50
N GLY A 227 28.11 20.09 -9.16
CA GLY A 227 29.07 20.48 -8.12
C GLY A 227 29.72 19.28 -7.43
N GLU A 228 30.32 19.52 -6.27
CA GLU A 228 30.95 18.49 -5.47
C GLU A 228 29.94 17.85 -4.51
N VAL A 229 29.82 16.53 -4.55
CA VAL A 229 28.96 15.75 -3.66
C VAL A 229 29.81 15.06 -2.58
N ALA A 230 29.37 15.22 -1.32
CA ALA A 230 30.02 14.62 -0.16
C ALA A 230 28.99 13.98 0.79
N PRO A 231 29.41 13.08 1.70
CA PRO A 231 28.56 12.59 2.77
C PRO A 231 27.94 13.73 3.58
N ILE A 232 26.73 13.53 4.11
CA ILE A 232 26.05 14.56 4.91
C ILE A 232 26.86 14.98 6.15
N THR A 233 27.75 14.10 6.64
CA THR A 233 28.65 14.39 7.76
C THR A 233 29.68 15.48 7.47
N GLU A 234 29.91 15.80 6.20
CA GLU A 234 30.77 16.89 5.75
C GLU A 234 30.01 18.22 5.55
N CYS A 235 28.70 18.22 5.80
CA CYS A 235 27.91 19.45 5.76
C CYS A 235 28.42 20.45 6.81
N PRO A 236 28.65 21.74 6.43
CA PRO A 236 29.17 22.73 7.36
C PRO A 236 28.19 23.17 8.47
N ASP A 237 26.99 22.58 8.52
CA ASP A 237 25.98 22.78 9.56
C ASP A 237 25.92 21.55 10.47
N PRO A 238 26.13 21.72 11.81
CA PRO A 238 26.12 20.63 12.77
C PRO A 238 24.80 19.86 12.82
N THR A 239 23.67 20.49 12.54
CA THR A 239 22.34 19.89 12.55
C THR A 239 22.23 18.80 11.49
N PHE A 240 22.75 19.06 10.29
CA PHE A 240 22.78 18.11 9.21
C PHE A 240 23.92 17.09 9.37
N ALA A 241 25.12 17.57 9.73
CA ALA A 241 26.31 16.72 9.88
C ALA A 241 26.14 15.64 10.95
N SER A 242 25.39 15.92 12.03
CA SER A 242 25.10 14.94 13.10
C SER A 242 24.07 13.87 12.72
N LYS A 243 23.48 13.96 11.51
CA LYS A 243 22.38 13.10 11.06
C LYS A 243 21.11 13.15 11.94
N ALA A 244 20.95 14.19 12.76
CA ALA A 244 19.78 14.33 13.65
C ALA A 244 18.45 14.38 12.90
N MET A 245 18.46 14.90 11.66
CA MET A 245 17.29 14.97 10.78
C MET A 245 17.15 13.78 9.82
N GLY A 246 18.13 12.89 9.79
CA GLY A 246 18.21 11.76 8.87
C GLY A 246 19.56 11.67 8.18
N ASP A 247 19.77 10.61 7.42
CA ASP A 247 20.99 10.43 6.62
C ASP A 247 20.82 11.04 5.23
N GLY A 248 21.92 11.29 4.51
CA GLY A 248 21.87 11.92 3.20
C GLY A 248 23.22 12.31 2.65
N PHE A 249 23.22 13.35 1.83
CA PHE A 249 24.42 13.91 1.23
C PHE A 249 24.33 15.45 1.15
N VAL A 250 25.47 16.09 1.02
CA VAL A 250 25.60 17.52 0.77
C VAL A 250 26.14 17.74 -0.64
N VAL A 251 25.66 18.78 -1.31
CA VAL A 251 26.19 19.25 -2.59
C VAL A 251 26.77 20.65 -2.38
N PHE A 252 28.01 20.85 -2.80
CA PHE A 252 28.63 22.15 -2.93
C PHE A 252 28.44 22.61 -4.38
N PRO A 253 27.44 23.46 -4.67
CA PRO A 253 27.01 23.72 -6.04
C PRO A 253 27.99 24.62 -6.81
N GLU A 254 28.18 24.32 -8.09
CA GLU A 254 28.90 25.16 -9.07
C GLU A 254 27.95 26.00 -9.90
N ASP A 255 26.67 25.61 -10.00
CA ASP A 255 25.64 26.37 -10.70
C ASP A 255 24.36 26.47 -9.87
N GLY A 256 23.47 27.40 -10.25
CA GLY A 256 22.26 27.72 -9.50
C GLY A 256 21.03 26.91 -9.94
N LYS A 257 21.15 25.78 -10.61
CA LYS A 257 19.99 25.01 -11.08
C LYS A 257 19.74 23.77 -10.22
N PHE A 258 18.61 23.74 -9.52
CA PHE A 258 18.21 22.58 -8.71
C PHE A 258 17.19 21.72 -9.44
N TYR A 259 17.53 20.46 -9.66
CA TYR A 259 16.69 19.47 -10.34
C TYR A 259 16.16 18.40 -9.37
N ALA A 260 15.01 17.80 -9.68
CA ALA A 260 14.44 16.72 -8.89
C ALA A 260 15.37 15.48 -8.85
N PRO A 261 15.82 15.03 -7.66
CA PRO A 261 16.71 13.88 -7.51
C PRO A 261 16.01 12.56 -7.86
N ALA A 262 14.68 12.53 -7.76
CA ALA A 262 13.81 11.40 -8.10
C ALA A 262 12.44 11.88 -8.57
N SER A 263 11.64 10.99 -9.15
CA SER A 263 10.23 11.27 -9.46
C SER A 263 9.38 11.12 -8.20
N GLY A 264 8.41 12.04 -7.98
CA GLY A 264 7.58 12.01 -6.80
C GLY A 264 6.61 13.19 -6.72
N GLU A 265 6.23 13.55 -5.51
CA GLU A 265 5.31 14.66 -5.20
C GLU A 265 5.96 15.61 -4.19
N ILE A 266 5.82 16.92 -4.42
CA ILE A 266 6.26 17.95 -3.47
C ILE A 266 5.31 17.97 -2.28
N THR A 267 5.77 17.53 -1.12
CA THR A 267 4.95 17.41 0.10
C THR A 267 4.82 18.70 0.88
N MET A 268 5.88 19.53 0.82
CA MET A 268 5.90 20.83 1.51
C MET A 268 6.84 21.80 0.79
N THR A 269 6.54 23.09 0.94
CA THR A 269 7.40 24.21 0.52
C THR A 269 7.41 25.26 1.62
N PHE A 270 8.54 25.91 1.86
CA PHE A 270 8.64 27.00 2.83
C PHE A 270 8.40 28.35 2.15
N PRO A 271 7.79 29.33 2.84
CA PRO A 271 7.55 30.67 2.29
C PRO A 271 8.83 31.36 1.79
N THR A 272 9.93 31.14 2.48
CA THR A 272 11.27 31.65 2.14
C THR A 272 11.99 30.81 1.06
N LYS A 273 11.32 29.81 0.48
CA LYS A 273 11.75 29.01 -0.69
C LYS A 273 13.10 28.29 -0.56
N HIS A 274 13.79 28.42 0.58
CA HIS A 274 15.11 27.83 0.84
C HIS A 274 15.05 26.33 1.07
N ALA A 275 13.87 25.78 1.40
CA ALA A 275 13.69 24.38 1.70
C ALA A 275 12.36 23.85 1.17
N PHE A 276 12.32 22.56 0.84
CA PHE A 276 11.12 21.85 0.45
C PHE A 276 11.22 20.34 0.71
N GLY A 277 10.08 19.67 0.78
CA GLY A 277 9.97 18.21 0.93
C GLY A 277 9.54 17.54 -0.37
N LEU A 278 10.13 16.40 -0.68
CA LEU A 278 9.77 15.55 -1.82
C LEU A 278 9.52 14.12 -1.31
N MET A 279 8.33 13.59 -1.58
CA MET A 279 8.02 12.17 -1.41
C MET A 279 8.21 11.47 -2.75
N THR A 280 9.15 10.55 -2.84
CA THR A 280 9.38 9.81 -4.08
C THR A 280 8.28 8.76 -4.33
N ASN A 281 8.16 8.31 -5.58
CA ASN A 281 7.22 7.22 -5.93
C ASN A 281 7.51 5.91 -5.18
N ASN A 282 8.75 5.72 -4.69
CA ASN A 282 9.17 4.56 -3.89
C ASN A 282 9.04 4.81 -2.38
N GLY A 283 8.39 5.90 -1.98
CA GLY A 283 8.14 6.23 -0.58
C GLY A 283 9.37 6.69 0.18
N THR A 284 10.39 7.27 -0.49
CA THR A 284 11.50 7.95 0.18
C THR A 284 11.10 9.39 0.46
N GLU A 285 11.19 9.81 1.74
CA GLU A 285 10.98 11.20 2.13
C GLU A 285 12.29 11.94 2.07
N ILE A 286 12.37 12.96 1.23
CA ILE A 286 13.55 13.79 1.03
C ILE A 286 13.24 15.20 1.51
N LEU A 287 14.02 15.71 2.44
CA LEU A 287 14.09 17.11 2.79
C LEU A 287 15.28 17.75 2.10
N VAL A 288 15.04 18.81 1.38
CA VAL A 288 16.08 19.62 0.72
C VAL A 288 16.20 20.95 1.44
N HIS A 289 17.44 21.36 1.72
CA HIS A 289 17.75 22.67 2.27
C HIS A 289 18.84 23.32 1.42
N ILE A 290 18.48 24.37 0.68
CA ILE A 290 19.35 25.04 -0.30
C ILE A 290 20.10 26.17 0.37
N GLY A 291 21.43 26.03 0.44
CA GLY A 291 22.29 26.94 1.22
C GLY A 291 22.08 26.81 2.73
N LEU A 292 22.98 27.35 3.53
CA LEU A 292 22.87 27.31 4.99
C LEU A 292 22.57 28.72 5.50
N ASP A 293 21.68 28.85 6.50
CA ASP A 293 21.16 30.12 7.05
C ASP A 293 20.47 31.04 6.02
N THR A 294 20.07 30.47 4.87
CA THR A 294 19.45 31.23 3.77
C THR A 294 17.98 31.58 4.04
N VAL A 295 17.39 31.07 5.12
CA VAL A 295 16.08 31.50 5.62
C VAL A 295 16.03 33.02 5.86
N ALA A 296 17.13 33.60 6.31
CA ALA A 296 17.27 35.04 6.59
C ALA A 296 17.18 35.93 5.33
N LEU A 297 17.34 35.36 4.14
CA LEU A 297 17.25 36.06 2.86
C LEU A 297 15.81 36.20 2.33
N ASN A 298 14.81 35.75 3.09
CA ASN A 298 13.38 35.90 2.80
C ASN A 298 12.94 35.45 1.40
N GLY A 299 13.70 34.54 0.78
CA GLY A 299 13.38 33.96 -0.53
C GLY A 299 13.94 34.72 -1.74
N GLU A 300 14.71 35.80 -1.54
CA GLU A 300 15.28 36.62 -2.61
C GLU A 300 16.11 35.82 -3.62
N PRO A 301 17.04 34.91 -3.21
CA PRO A 301 17.87 34.18 -4.16
C PRO A 301 17.16 33.02 -4.86
N PHE A 302 15.88 32.76 -4.57
CA PHE A 302 15.19 31.53 -5.02
C PHE A 302 14.02 31.80 -5.95
N THR A 303 14.07 31.28 -7.16
CA THR A 303 12.90 31.19 -8.07
C THR A 303 12.40 29.76 -8.10
N MET A 304 11.32 29.49 -7.38
CA MET A 304 10.72 28.15 -7.29
C MET A 304 9.70 27.93 -8.42
N HIS A 305 9.83 26.83 -9.16
CA HIS A 305 8.95 26.44 -10.28
C HIS A 305 7.88 25.44 -9.89
N VAL A 306 7.84 25.05 -8.62
CA VAL A 306 6.90 24.02 -8.11
C VAL A 306 6.27 24.49 -6.80
N LYS A 307 5.12 23.92 -6.48
CA LYS A 307 4.39 24.14 -5.24
C LYS A 307 4.01 22.82 -4.58
N LYS A 308 3.58 22.86 -3.34
CA LYS A 308 3.05 21.70 -2.63
C LYS A 308 1.94 21.01 -3.43
N GLY A 309 2.02 19.68 -3.57
CA GLY A 309 1.10 18.84 -4.30
C GLY A 309 1.48 18.60 -5.77
N ASP A 310 2.49 19.30 -6.30
CA ASP A 310 2.94 19.09 -7.67
C ASP A 310 3.68 17.76 -7.82
N LYS A 311 3.33 17.01 -8.88
CA LYS A 311 4.05 15.80 -9.28
C LYS A 311 5.22 16.17 -10.18
N VAL A 312 6.40 15.71 -9.80
CA VAL A 312 7.65 16.01 -10.50
C VAL A 312 8.30 14.75 -11.08
N LYS A 313 9.00 14.92 -12.19
CA LYS A 313 9.81 13.86 -12.81
C LYS A 313 11.27 14.02 -12.42
N LYS A 314 11.99 12.91 -12.25
CA LYS A 314 13.44 12.92 -12.05
C LYS A 314 14.12 13.78 -13.11
N GLY A 315 14.99 14.70 -12.67
CA GLY A 315 15.71 15.62 -13.52
C GLY A 315 14.90 16.84 -14.02
N GLN A 316 13.66 17.04 -13.53
CA GLN A 316 12.89 18.27 -13.76
C GLN A 316 13.48 19.42 -12.96
N LEU A 317 13.63 20.61 -13.55
CA LEU A 317 14.05 21.84 -12.85
C LEU A 317 12.98 22.23 -11.81
N LEU A 318 13.40 22.40 -10.56
CA LEU A 318 12.52 22.75 -9.44
C LEU A 318 12.76 24.16 -8.93
N VAL A 319 14.01 24.59 -8.86
CA VAL A 319 14.39 25.90 -8.32
C VAL A 319 15.57 26.45 -9.11
N ASP A 320 15.51 27.72 -9.48
CA ASP A 320 16.69 28.52 -9.87
C ASP A 320 17.18 29.25 -8.63
N VAL A 321 18.49 29.20 -8.37
CA VAL A 321 19.17 29.73 -7.19
C VAL A 321 20.22 30.74 -7.63
N ASP A 322 20.13 31.94 -7.14
CA ASP A 322 21.23 32.94 -7.33
C ASP A 322 22.28 32.71 -6.24
N LEU A 323 23.32 31.95 -6.59
CA LEU A 323 24.41 31.62 -5.67
C LEU A 323 25.19 32.87 -5.25
N LYS A 324 25.29 33.88 -6.12
CA LYS A 324 26.02 35.14 -5.83
C LYS A 324 25.35 35.93 -4.72
N VAL A 325 24.03 36.04 -4.76
CA VAL A 325 23.25 36.70 -3.70
C VAL A 325 23.46 36.01 -2.35
N ILE A 326 23.56 34.69 -2.33
CA ILE A 326 23.82 33.92 -1.11
C ILE A 326 25.24 34.21 -0.58
N GLU A 327 26.23 34.21 -1.45
CA GLU A 327 27.64 34.48 -1.12
C GLU A 327 27.86 35.93 -0.67
N GLU A 328 27.28 36.89 -1.37
CA GLU A 328 27.35 38.32 -1.02
C GLU A 328 26.70 38.62 0.35
N ALA A 329 25.69 37.84 0.72
CA ALA A 329 25.07 37.89 2.04
C ALA A 329 25.91 37.18 3.14
N GLY A 330 27.09 36.66 2.81
CA GLY A 330 27.95 35.91 3.74
C GLY A 330 27.41 34.56 4.16
N LYS A 331 26.47 33.97 3.36
CA LYS A 331 25.89 32.66 3.62
C LYS A 331 26.58 31.59 2.80
N LYS A 332 26.45 30.32 3.24
CA LYS A 332 27.06 29.18 2.52
C LYS A 332 26.08 28.64 1.49
N THR A 333 26.56 28.29 0.31
CA THR A 333 25.78 27.73 -0.79
C THR A 333 25.56 26.22 -0.64
N ALA A 334 26.27 25.55 0.29
CA ALA A 334 26.15 24.11 0.53
C ALA A 334 24.68 23.69 0.70
N THR A 335 24.24 22.73 -0.11
CA THR A 335 22.86 22.28 -0.18
C THR A 335 22.72 20.87 0.40
N ALA A 336 21.96 20.74 1.49
CA ALA A 336 21.73 19.46 2.15
C ALA A 336 20.53 18.73 1.54
N VAL A 337 20.70 17.45 1.26
CA VAL A 337 19.65 16.51 0.78
C VAL A 337 19.55 15.40 1.79
N VAL A 338 18.50 15.38 2.59
CA VAL A 338 18.34 14.50 3.76
C VAL A 338 17.16 13.56 3.55
N ILE A 339 17.36 12.28 3.83
CA ILE A 339 16.32 11.24 3.84
C ILE A 339 15.78 11.16 5.27
N THR A 340 14.52 11.58 5.50
CA THR A 340 13.96 11.81 6.85
C THR A 340 13.21 10.60 7.41
N ASN A 341 12.88 9.62 6.60
CA ASN A 341 12.07 8.47 7.03
C ASN A 341 12.87 7.21 7.40
N GLY A 342 14.11 7.38 7.83
CA GLY A 342 14.94 6.32 8.41
C GLY A 342 15.40 5.23 7.42
N LYS A 343 15.31 5.49 6.12
CA LYS A 343 15.89 4.60 5.11
C LYS A 343 17.41 4.74 5.11
N THR A 344 18.09 3.64 4.78
CA THR A 344 19.53 3.63 4.67
C THR A 344 20.00 4.30 3.39
N VAL A 345 21.08 5.02 3.50
CA VAL A 345 21.67 5.83 2.44
C VAL A 345 23.10 5.36 2.17
N ASP A 346 23.32 4.81 0.98
CA ASP A 346 24.64 4.43 0.49
C ASP A 346 25.11 5.46 -0.54
N LEU A 347 26.15 6.23 -0.23
CA LEU A 347 26.76 7.14 -1.18
C LEU A 347 27.59 6.32 -2.19
N VAL A 348 27.12 6.25 -3.43
CA VAL A 348 27.75 5.46 -4.51
C VAL A 348 28.70 6.27 -5.38
N LYS A 349 28.62 7.61 -5.28
CA LYS A 349 29.52 8.53 -5.98
C LYS A 349 29.69 9.83 -5.20
N SER A 350 30.93 10.23 -4.97
CA SER A 350 31.33 11.48 -4.33
C SER A 350 32.28 12.27 -5.24
N GLY A 351 32.59 13.53 -4.83
CA GLY A 351 33.40 14.46 -5.60
C GLY A 351 32.62 15.20 -6.69
N ALA A 352 33.32 15.73 -7.68
CA ALA A 352 32.70 16.52 -8.74
C ALA A 352 31.76 15.68 -9.62
N VAL A 353 30.52 16.12 -9.76
CA VAL A 353 29.49 15.46 -10.57
C VAL A 353 28.65 16.48 -11.33
N ASP A 354 28.18 16.09 -12.50
CA ASP A 354 27.12 16.82 -13.20
C ASP A 354 25.77 16.57 -12.53
N ALA A 355 24.88 17.56 -12.64
CA ALA A 355 23.49 17.40 -12.25
C ALA A 355 22.85 16.16 -12.91
N LYS A 356 21.92 15.51 -12.21
CA LYS A 356 21.22 14.28 -12.64
C LYS A 356 22.08 13.01 -12.65
N THR A 357 23.36 13.09 -12.28
CA THR A 357 24.22 11.91 -12.03
C THR A 357 23.69 11.17 -10.79
N ALA A 358 23.57 9.84 -10.86
CA ALA A 358 23.20 9.02 -9.70
C ALA A 358 24.33 9.03 -8.67
N VAL A 359 24.04 9.49 -7.44
CA VAL A 359 25.05 9.67 -6.39
C VAL A 359 24.74 8.85 -5.14
N VAL A 360 23.48 8.47 -4.92
CA VAL A 360 23.04 7.76 -3.72
C VAL A 360 22.12 6.61 -4.09
N GLU A 361 22.28 5.47 -3.42
CA GLU A 361 21.31 4.38 -3.36
C GLU A 361 20.62 4.40 -2.00
N VAL A 362 19.30 4.45 -2.01
CA VAL A 362 18.45 4.41 -0.82
C VAL A 362 17.78 3.06 -0.73
N ALA A 363 17.99 2.36 0.38
CA ALA A 363 17.37 1.06 0.64
C ALA A 363 16.30 1.19 1.73
N ASN A 364 15.24 0.38 1.64
CA ASN A 364 14.29 0.26 2.74
C ASN A 364 14.99 -0.33 3.97
N PRO A 365 14.69 0.13 5.21
CA PRO A 365 15.35 -0.35 6.43
C PRO A 365 15.21 -1.86 6.67
N VAL A 366 14.28 -2.53 5.97
CA VAL A 366 14.11 -3.99 6.00
C VAL A 366 15.19 -4.74 5.19
N ALA A 367 15.88 -4.09 4.26
CA ALA A 367 16.93 -4.72 3.44
C ALA A 367 18.27 -4.88 4.22
N GLU A 368 18.57 -4.01 5.17
CA GLU A 368 19.83 -4.05 5.93
C GLU A 368 19.91 -5.15 6.97
N ALA A 369 18.81 -5.61 7.49
CA ALA A 369 18.81 -6.72 8.41
C ALA A 369 19.37 -8.04 7.79
N LYS A 370 19.79 -8.04 6.51
CA LYS A 370 20.44 -9.18 5.82
C LYS A 370 21.97 -9.14 5.82
N ALA A 371 22.59 -8.03 6.16
CA ALA A 371 24.05 -7.84 5.99
C ALA A 371 24.85 -7.87 7.31
N ALA A 372 24.21 -8.07 8.48
CA ALA A 372 24.88 -8.18 9.78
C ALA A 372 24.83 -9.60 10.35
#